data_3848e00c4c09f12bf57626f40ad4f33d
#
_entry.id   3848e00c4c09f12bf57626f40ad4f33d
#
_cell.length_a   1.000
_cell.length_b   1.000
_cell.length_c   1.000
_cell.angle_alpha   90.00
_cell.angle_beta   90.00
_cell.angle_gamma   90.00
#
_symmetry.space_group_name_H-M   'P 1'
#
loop_
_entity.id
_entity.type
_entity.pdbx_description
1 polymer ?
#
loop_
_entity_poly.entity_id
_entity_poly.type
_entity_poly.pdbx_seq_one_letter_code
_entity_poly.pdbx_strand_id
1 'polypeptide(L)'
;MIVVDTDVLIEIFDKRSSKGDEALRKILESDDKISITAINLHEIMYGLHKYARPVREVLQLPVLEYGKEDAHLSARIESEAEKAGTPIRRTDAMIAAVTINNGATLYTLNLRHFKPLRARGLKLFD
;
A
#
# COMPACT_ATOMS: atom_id res chain seq x y z
N MET A 1 3.41 0.07 -12.79
CA MET A 1 2.19 0.18 -11.96
C MET A 1 2.58 0.63 -10.56
N ILE A 2 1.81 1.55 -10.02
CA ILE A 2 2.01 2.06 -8.66
C ILE A 2 0.89 1.52 -7.78
N VAL A 3 1.26 0.83 -6.71
CA VAL A 3 0.32 0.46 -5.64
C VAL A 3 0.35 1.61 -4.63
N VAL A 4 -0.81 2.21 -4.38
CA VAL A 4 -0.92 3.36 -3.48
C VAL A 4 -1.40 2.88 -2.11
N ASP A 5 -0.61 3.17 -1.08
CA ASP A 5 -0.93 2.78 0.29
C ASP A 5 -2.06 3.64 0.87
N THR A 6 -2.74 3.11 1.86
CA THR A 6 -3.89 3.76 2.51
C THR A 6 -3.56 5.15 3.04
N ASP A 7 -2.38 5.35 3.62
CA ASP A 7 -1.97 6.63 4.18
C ASP A 7 -1.88 7.74 3.11
N VAL A 8 -1.40 7.40 1.91
CA VAL A 8 -1.34 8.33 0.78
C VAL A 8 -2.75 8.69 0.32
N LEU A 9 -3.63 7.68 0.22
CA LEU A 9 -5.01 7.87 -0.21
C LEU A 9 -5.78 8.79 0.75
N ILE A 10 -5.54 8.63 2.05
CA ILE A 10 -6.16 9.48 3.07
C ILE A 10 -5.73 10.94 2.89
N GLU A 11 -4.44 11.19 2.65
CA GLU A 11 -3.95 12.55 2.44
C GLU A 11 -4.54 13.19 1.17
N ILE A 12 -4.71 12.42 0.10
CA ILE A 12 -5.24 12.92 -1.16
C ILE A 12 -6.74 13.18 -1.09
N PHE A 13 -7.50 12.17 -0.66
CA PHE A 13 -8.97 12.18 -0.83
C PHE A 13 -9.74 12.57 0.42
N ASP A 14 -9.22 12.29 1.61
CA ASP A 14 -9.89 12.61 2.86
C ASP A 14 -9.42 13.96 3.43
N LYS A 15 -8.14 14.06 3.75
CA LYS A 15 -7.59 15.28 4.34
C LYS A 15 -7.40 16.40 3.33
N ARG A 16 -7.17 16.06 2.07
CA ARG A 16 -6.88 17.01 0.99
C ARG A 16 -5.76 17.98 1.40
N SER A 17 -4.73 17.42 2.01
CA SER A 17 -3.60 18.17 2.55
C SER A 17 -2.61 18.59 1.46
N SER A 18 -1.63 19.42 1.84
CA SER A 18 -0.53 19.76 0.93
C SER A 18 0.31 18.51 0.60
N LYS A 19 0.44 17.57 1.54
CA LYS A 19 1.08 16.26 1.28
C LYS A 19 0.31 15.47 0.23
N GLY A 20 -1.02 15.50 0.31
CA GLY A 20 -1.89 14.84 -0.66
C GLY A 20 -1.78 15.46 -2.03
N ASP A 21 -1.74 16.78 -2.12
CA ASP A 21 -1.57 17.50 -3.39
C ASP A 21 -0.23 17.13 -4.03
N GLU A 22 0.83 17.09 -3.26
CA GLU A 22 2.16 16.71 -3.72
C GLU A 22 2.19 15.25 -4.20
N ALA A 23 1.56 14.36 -3.44
CA ALA A 23 1.47 12.95 -3.79
C ALA A 23 0.70 12.76 -5.10
N LEU A 24 -0.42 13.43 -5.25
CA LEU A 24 -1.23 13.37 -6.47
C LEU A 24 -0.43 13.89 -7.66
N ARG A 25 0.28 15.00 -7.49
CA ARG A 25 1.13 15.56 -8.54
C ARG A 25 2.18 14.55 -9.00
N LYS A 26 2.88 13.90 -8.08
CA LYS A 26 3.88 12.87 -8.39
C LYS A 26 3.28 11.71 -9.15
N ILE A 27 2.13 11.24 -8.73
CA ILE A 27 1.41 10.15 -9.40
C ILE A 27 1.06 10.54 -10.83
N LEU A 28 0.49 11.72 -11.01
CA LEU A 28 0.08 12.20 -12.34
C LEU A 28 1.29 12.39 -13.26
N GLU A 29 2.39 12.92 -12.74
CA GLU A 29 3.61 13.11 -13.52
C GLU A 29 4.26 11.80 -13.95
N SER A 30 4.07 10.73 -13.18
CA SER A 30 4.64 9.41 -13.51
C SER A 30 4.00 8.79 -14.75
N ASP A 31 2.79 9.20 -15.09
CA ASP A 31 1.99 8.63 -16.18
C ASP A 31 1.84 7.10 -16.07
N ASP A 32 1.92 6.57 -14.87
CA ASP A 32 1.83 5.14 -14.62
C ASP A 32 0.44 4.76 -14.12
N LYS A 33 0.09 3.48 -14.27
CA LYS A 33 -1.17 2.94 -13.78
C LYS A 33 -1.16 2.89 -12.26
N ILE A 34 -2.30 3.18 -11.65
CA ILE A 34 -2.48 3.11 -10.20
C ILE A 34 -3.39 1.97 -9.84
N SER A 35 -3.12 1.36 -8.70
CA SER A 35 -3.97 0.32 -8.11
C SER A 35 -3.83 0.38 -6.60
N ILE A 36 -4.72 -0.32 -5.93
CA ILE A 36 -4.63 -0.58 -4.49
C ILE A 36 -4.68 -2.09 -4.28
N THR A 37 -4.25 -2.56 -3.13
CA THR A 37 -4.40 -3.98 -2.80
C THR A 37 -5.75 -4.22 -2.12
N ALA A 38 -6.19 -5.48 -2.09
CA ALA A 38 -7.37 -5.88 -1.34
C ALA A 38 -7.23 -5.54 0.16
N ILE A 39 -6.01 -5.52 0.67
CA ILE A 39 -5.74 -5.15 2.07
C ILE A 39 -6.02 -3.65 2.28
N ASN A 40 -5.56 -2.80 1.35
CA ASN A 40 -5.88 -1.36 1.39
C ASN A 40 -7.39 -1.13 1.32
N LEU A 41 -8.07 -1.88 0.45
CA LEU A 41 -9.52 -1.79 0.34
C LEU A 41 -10.20 -2.15 1.67
N HIS A 42 -9.75 -3.21 2.33
CA HIS A 42 -10.24 -3.59 3.63
C HIS A 42 -10.10 -2.45 4.65
N GLU A 43 -8.91 -1.86 4.73
CA GLU A 43 -8.65 -0.76 5.66
C GLU A 43 -9.54 0.44 5.38
N ILE A 44 -9.75 0.77 4.11
CA ILE A 44 -10.60 1.87 3.69
C ILE A 44 -12.06 1.59 4.03
N MET A 45 -12.55 0.40 3.72
CA MET A 45 -13.93 0.01 4.02
C MET A 45 -14.20 -0.02 5.52
N TYR A 46 -13.24 -0.51 6.30
CA TYR A 46 -13.33 -0.48 7.75
C TYR A 46 -13.44 0.96 8.26
N GLY A 47 -12.62 1.85 7.72
CA GLY A 47 -12.67 3.27 8.05
C GLY A 47 -14.01 3.92 7.70
N LEU A 48 -14.59 3.56 6.54
CA LEU A 48 -15.92 4.04 6.15
C LEU A 48 -16.99 3.62 7.15
N HIS A 49 -17.00 2.36 7.54
CA HIS A 49 -17.97 1.86 8.52
C HIS A 49 -17.83 2.54 9.87
N LYS A 50 -16.60 2.85 10.28
CA LYS A 50 -16.31 3.45 11.57
C LYS A 50 -16.54 4.96 11.60
N TYR A 51 -16.20 5.67 10.51
CA TYR A 51 -16.18 7.14 10.46
C TYR A 51 -17.20 7.74 9.51
N ALA A 52 -17.94 6.92 8.77
CA ALA A 52 -18.99 7.33 7.82
C ALA A 52 -18.52 8.38 6.79
N ARG A 53 -17.25 8.31 6.36
CA ARG A 53 -16.70 9.24 5.36
C ARG A 53 -16.73 8.63 3.96
N PRO A 54 -17.32 9.31 2.97
CA PRO A 54 -17.34 8.81 1.60
C PRO A 54 -15.98 8.99 0.94
N VAL A 55 -15.44 7.91 0.35
CA VAL A 55 -14.21 7.90 -0.45
C VAL A 55 -14.49 7.24 -1.79
N ARG A 56 -15.46 7.80 -2.50
CA ARG A 56 -15.96 7.24 -3.77
C ARG A 56 -14.85 7.04 -4.79
N GLU A 57 -13.94 7.98 -4.90
CA GLU A 57 -12.84 7.96 -5.86
C GLU A 57 -11.94 6.74 -5.62
N VAL A 58 -11.71 6.41 -4.37
CA VAL A 58 -10.86 5.26 -3.99
C VAL A 58 -11.53 3.95 -4.39
N LEU A 59 -12.86 3.86 -4.23
CA LEU A 59 -13.60 2.64 -4.57
C LEU A 59 -13.64 2.35 -6.08
N GLN A 60 -13.26 3.33 -6.89
CA GLN A 60 -13.18 3.17 -8.34
C GLN A 60 -11.80 2.72 -8.82
N LEU A 61 -10.79 2.68 -7.93
CA LEU A 61 -9.45 2.26 -8.30
C LEU A 61 -9.40 0.73 -8.51
N PRO A 62 -8.59 0.27 -9.46
CA PRO A 62 -8.36 -1.17 -9.62
C PRO A 62 -7.80 -1.78 -8.33
N VAL A 63 -8.28 -2.97 -8.00
CA VAL A 63 -7.88 -3.67 -6.78
C VAL A 63 -7.09 -4.93 -7.15
N LEU A 64 -5.89 -5.06 -6.60
CA LEU A 64 -5.09 -6.25 -6.72
C LEU A 64 -5.49 -7.23 -5.63
N GLU A 65 -5.79 -8.46 -6.01
CA GLU A 65 -6.24 -9.49 -5.09
C GLU A 65 -5.10 -9.95 -4.18
N TYR A 66 -5.47 -10.47 -3.01
CA TYR A 66 -4.56 -11.16 -2.10
C TYR A 66 -4.80 -12.65 -2.27
N GLY A 67 -3.94 -13.30 -3.03
CA GLY A 67 -4.09 -14.70 -3.37
C GLY A 67 -3.09 -15.60 -2.67
N LYS A 68 -3.03 -16.85 -3.11
CA LYS A 68 -2.19 -17.89 -2.52
C LYS A 68 -0.70 -17.53 -2.52
N GLU A 69 -0.19 -17.04 -3.64
CA GLU A 69 1.23 -16.68 -3.74
C GLU A 69 1.58 -15.53 -2.82
N ASP A 70 0.65 -14.59 -2.66
CA ASP A 70 0.83 -13.44 -1.77
C ASP A 70 0.85 -13.90 -0.31
N ALA A 71 -0.01 -14.87 0.04
CA ALA A 71 -0.04 -15.44 1.38
C ALA A 71 1.28 -16.13 1.72
N HIS A 72 1.84 -16.90 0.79
CA HIS A 72 3.13 -17.55 0.98
C HIS A 72 4.24 -16.52 1.21
N LEU A 73 4.31 -15.50 0.36
CA LEU A 73 5.36 -14.49 0.46
C LEU A 73 5.20 -13.62 1.71
N SER A 74 3.99 -13.18 2.03
CA SER A 74 3.75 -12.33 3.19
C SER A 74 4.08 -13.04 4.50
N ALA A 75 3.74 -14.33 4.61
CA ALA A 75 4.07 -15.14 5.77
C ALA A 75 5.59 -15.26 5.95
N ARG A 76 6.33 -15.45 4.86
CA ARG A 76 7.78 -15.50 4.87
C ARG A 76 8.39 -14.17 5.30
N ILE A 77 7.90 -13.07 4.73
CA ILE A 77 8.35 -11.71 5.08
C ILE A 77 8.15 -11.45 6.56
N GLU A 78 6.96 -11.75 7.07
CA GLU A 78 6.63 -11.54 8.48
C GLU A 78 7.53 -12.38 9.39
N SER A 79 7.69 -13.65 9.09
CA SER A 79 8.52 -14.58 9.87
C SER A 79 9.99 -14.17 9.88
N GLU A 80 10.54 -13.81 8.73
CA GLU A 80 11.94 -13.41 8.63
C GLU A 80 12.20 -12.08 9.33
N ALA A 81 11.26 -11.16 9.28
CA ALA A 81 11.35 -9.88 9.99
C ALA A 81 11.39 -10.09 11.52
N GLU A 82 10.55 -10.99 12.02
CA GLU A 82 10.54 -11.34 13.44
C GLU A 82 11.88 -11.94 13.87
N LYS A 83 12.42 -12.87 13.08
CA LYS A 83 13.71 -13.53 13.37
C LYS A 83 14.87 -12.54 13.33
N ALA A 84 14.77 -11.52 12.50
CA ALA A 84 15.79 -10.47 12.39
C ALA A 84 15.67 -9.40 13.48
N GLY A 85 14.66 -9.48 14.35
CA GLY A 85 14.42 -8.48 15.39
C GLY A 85 13.80 -7.19 14.90
N THR A 86 13.28 -7.17 13.69
CA THR A 86 12.62 -6.00 13.08
C THR A 86 11.21 -6.38 12.62
N PRO A 87 10.31 -6.71 13.56
CA PRO A 87 8.97 -7.19 13.20
C PRO A 87 8.19 -6.16 12.38
N ILE A 88 7.38 -6.66 11.45
CA ILE A 88 6.53 -5.85 10.60
C ILE A 88 5.07 -6.23 10.88
N ARG A 89 4.16 -5.26 10.79
CA ARG A 89 2.73 -5.56 10.91
C ARG A 89 2.31 -6.49 9.78
N ARG A 90 1.40 -7.40 10.12
CA ARG A 90 0.90 -8.39 9.16
C ARG A 90 0.32 -7.75 7.91
N THR A 91 -0.49 -6.72 8.07
CA THR A 91 -1.09 -6.02 6.93
C THR A 91 -0.04 -5.37 6.03
N ASP A 92 1.03 -4.84 6.60
CA ASP A 92 2.12 -4.25 5.82
C ASP A 92 2.87 -5.34 5.03
N ALA A 93 3.10 -6.50 5.65
CA ALA A 93 3.69 -7.65 4.96
C ALA A 93 2.81 -8.12 3.79
N MET A 94 1.49 -8.13 3.99
CA MET A 94 0.54 -8.51 2.95
C MET A 94 0.55 -7.52 1.78
N ILE A 95 0.54 -6.23 2.06
CA ILE A 95 0.60 -5.18 1.03
C ILE A 95 1.90 -5.30 0.24
N ALA A 96 3.02 -5.47 0.94
CA ALA A 96 4.33 -5.64 0.30
C ALA A 96 4.36 -6.86 -0.62
N ALA A 97 3.81 -8.00 -0.15
CA ALA A 97 3.79 -9.23 -0.93
C ALA A 97 3.00 -9.07 -2.24
N VAL A 98 1.81 -8.46 -2.17
CA VAL A 98 1.00 -8.21 -3.36
C VAL A 98 1.76 -7.30 -4.33
N THR A 99 2.38 -6.25 -3.81
CA THR A 99 3.16 -5.31 -4.63
C THR A 99 4.31 -6.01 -5.34
N ILE A 100 5.10 -6.80 -4.61
CA ILE A 100 6.25 -7.54 -5.15
C ILE A 100 5.78 -8.52 -6.23
N ASN A 101 4.77 -9.32 -5.94
CA ASN A 101 4.29 -10.35 -6.87
C ASN A 101 3.70 -9.78 -8.16
N ASN A 102 3.24 -8.54 -8.13
CA ASN A 102 2.73 -7.86 -9.31
C ASN A 102 3.80 -7.04 -10.05
N GLY A 103 5.05 -7.06 -9.58
CA GLY A 103 6.12 -6.28 -10.19
C GLY A 103 5.89 -4.78 -10.11
N ALA A 104 5.11 -4.31 -9.14
CA ALA A 104 4.73 -2.92 -8.99
C ALA A 104 5.66 -2.18 -8.02
N THR A 105 5.52 -0.86 -7.95
CA THR A 105 6.16 -0.03 -6.93
C THR A 105 5.13 0.39 -5.90
N LEU A 106 5.53 0.48 -4.65
CA LEU A 106 4.65 0.90 -3.55
C LEU A 106 4.87 2.38 -3.25
N TYR A 107 3.79 3.15 -3.29
CA TYR A 107 3.80 4.53 -2.82
C TYR A 107 3.20 4.57 -1.42
N THR A 108 4.03 4.87 -0.44
CA THR A 108 3.63 4.94 0.98
C THR A 108 4.31 6.14 1.63
N LEU A 109 3.68 6.70 2.65
CA LEU A 109 4.29 7.70 3.51
C LEU A 109 5.01 7.04 4.70
N ASN A 110 4.79 5.75 4.90
CA ASN A 110 5.33 4.99 6.01
C ASN A 110 6.66 4.29 5.62
N LEU A 111 7.58 5.07 5.09
CA LEU A 111 8.85 4.57 4.55
C LEU A 111 9.66 3.77 5.57
N ARG A 112 9.61 4.18 6.83
CA ARG A 112 10.34 3.52 7.91
C ARG A 112 10.00 2.03 8.01
N HIS A 113 8.74 1.67 7.81
CA HIS A 113 8.28 0.29 7.89
C HIS A 113 8.59 -0.52 6.64
N PHE A 114 8.61 0.12 5.48
CA PHE A 114 8.76 -0.59 4.20
C PHE A 114 10.18 -0.61 3.64
N LYS A 115 11.04 0.35 3.99
CA LYS A 115 12.43 0.39 3.49
C LYS A 115 13.20 -0.92 3.71
N PRO A 116 13.09 -1.58 4.87
CA PRO A 116 13.80 -2.85 5.07
C PRO A 116 13.39 -3.94 4.08
N LEU A 117 12.21 -3.85 3.50
CA LEU A 117 11.69 -4.83 2.55
C LEU A 117 12.26 -4.68 1.14
N ARG A 118 13.03 -3.62 0.88
CA ARG A 118 13.77 -3.48 -0.38
C ARG A 118 14.70 -4.66 -0.60
N ALA A 119 15.31 -5.18 0.46
CA ALA A 119 16.16 -6.35 0.39
C ALA A 119 15.41 -7.61 -0.05
N ARG A 120 14.08 -7.58 0.02
CA ARG A 120 13.21 -8.70 -0.37
C ARG A 120 12.56 -8.49 -1.72
N GLY A 121 12.94 -7.45 -2.43
CA GLY A 121 12.43 -7.15 -3.76
C GLY A 121 11.36 -6.08 -3.83
N LEU A 122 10.98 -5.46 -2.71
CA LEU A 122 10.03 -4.37 -2.72
C LEU A 122 10.65 -3.13 -3.37
N LYS A 123 9.96 -2.57 -4.34
CA LYS A 123 10.33 -1.29 -4.96
C LYS A 123 9.45 -0.20 -4.39
N LEU A 124 10.05 0.89 -3.98
CA LEU A 124 9.33 2.04 -3.45
C LEU A 124 9.29 3.15 -4.49
N PHE A 125 8.13 3.78 -4.59
CA PHE A 125 7.91 4.92 -5.48
C PHE A 125 8.42 6.20 -4.80
N ASP A 126 9.21 6.97 -5.52
CA ASP A 126 9.71 8.26 -5.05
C ASP A 126 8.84 9.39 -5.59
#